data_772f2e30967a909b93cd37cba94fd114
#
_entry.id   772f2e30967a909b93cd37cba94fd114
#
_cell.length_a   1.000
_cell.length_b   1.000
_cell.length_c   1.000
_cell.angle_alpha   90.00
_cell.angle_beta   90.00
_cell.angle_gamma   90.00
#
_symmetry.space_group_name_H-M   'P 1'
#
loop_
_entity.id
_entity.type
_entity.pdbx_description
1 polymer ?
#
loop_
_entity_poly.entity_id
_entity_poly.type
_entity_poly.pdbx_seq_one_letter_code
_entity_poly.pdbx_strand_id
1 'polypeptide(L)'
;MPTSAPRSVLLLFAFALAVLSPACARSRVAPAPSPTVAVVATAVPAREPSPTPEPDLGEGWIELVRRGWESILDYHIAQPEPRPLLAAAWREVSAEARSRGIDAGSQPLLAGEREEMWAAFADSYLALLHASPEDAWQAYRYAALNGMTASLGDCHTFFLPPRRSEVLTDIRTGRGSGGIGVELAPVRPTYVRETISGGPAHKAGVLPGDYLLAVDGRDVTGLGIEVITELLRGEPGSAISVEVRRPSNGSVLNFPLTRDLVHAPIADGRVLPDGSGYIRIRSFTTGPTLRDAVDGLIAGFEAAGVQGWVIDLRDNPGGDSDLELYGRFVGDAVAERSLLRDGGLEIRDGEGEAYPQRPIAVLVNAGTASVAEIFAAMLQDYGRGRVFGSGTGRCAGFVSLETYPDQSTLGVTIARSLTPRTEQPLWQTGVVPDVTVRRTQADIAANRDPVRDAALAWLRTQAP
;
A
#
# COMPACT_ATOMS: atom_id res chain seq x y z
N MET A 1 -26.91 -30.18 -17.07
CA MET A 1 -26.12 -29.01 -17.43
C MET A 1 -26.68 -27.82 -16.70
N PRO A 2 -26.10 -27.36 -15.59
CA PRO A 2 -26.38 -26.05 -15.03
C PRO A 2 -25.26 -25.10 -15.42
N THR A 3 -25.64 -24.00 -16.05
CA THR A 3 -24.80 -22.87 -16.43
C THR A 3 -24.30 -22.15 -15.18
N SER A 4 -23.00 -22.19 -14.92
CA SER A 4 -22.35 -21.40 -13.89
C SER A 4 -22.41 -19.92 -14.24
N ALA A 5 -22.99 -19.12 -13.34
CA ALA A 5 -22.94 -17.67 -13.41
C ALA A 5 -21.48 -17.18 -13.23
N PRO A 6 -21.04 -16.16 -13.98
CA PRO A 6 -19.67 -15.66 -13.83
C PRO A 6 -19.49 -14.95 -12.49
N ARG A 7 -18.45 -15.31 -11.76
CA ARG A 7 -17.95 -14.62 -10.57
C ARG A 7 -17.52 -13.20 -10.98
N SER A 8 -18.10 -12.19 -10.36
CA SER A 8 -17.68 -10.79 -10.53
C SER A 8 -16.36 -10.56 -9.79
N VAL A 9 -15.26 -10.77 -10.50
CA VAL A 9 -13.95 -10.26 -10.09
C VAL A 9 -13.96 -8.76 -10.43
N LEU A 10 -13.91 -7.90 -9.43
CA LEU A 10 -13.79 -6.46 -9.65
C LEU A 10 -12.35 -6.16 -10.08
N LEU A 11 -12.11 -6.34 -11.38
CA LEU A 11 -10.90 -5.84 -12.04
C LEU A 11 -11.05 -4.33 -12.14
N LEU A 12 -10.28 -3.58 -11.38
CA LEU A 12 -10.06 -2.15 -11.62
C LEU A 12 -9.09 -2.02 -12.81
N PHE A 13 -9.62 -2.31 -14.00
CA PHE A 13 -9.02 -1.93 -15.26
C PHE A 13 -9.96 -0.96 -15.97
N ALA A 14 -9.46 0.20 -16.34
CA ALA A 14 -10.13 1.04 -17.33
C ALA A 14 -9.99 0.34 -18.70
N PHE A 15 -11.09 -0.23 -19.21
CA PHE A 15 -11.15 -0.74 -20.58
C PHE A 15 -11.13 0.42 -21.56
N ALA A 16 -10.06 0.57 -22.32
CA ALA A 16 -10.08 1.37 -23.54
C ALA A 16 -10.73 0.55 -24.66
N LEU A 17 -11.95 0.90 -25.03
CA LEU A 17 -12.62 0.38 -26.21
C LEU A 17 -12.05 1.11 -27.44
N ALA A 18 -11.30 0.41 -28.26
CA ALA A 18 -10.89 0.90 -29.58
C ALA A 18 -12.10 0.89 -30.52
N VAL A 19 -12.63 2.07 -30.85
CA VAL A 19 -13.62 2.26 -31.92
C VAL A 19 -12.90 2.81 -33.15
N LEU A 20 -12.88 2.00 -34.20
CA LEU A 20 -12.46 2.38 -35.55
C LEU A 20 -13.31 3.53 -36.08
N SER A 21 -12.66 4.62 -36.46
CA SER A 21 -13.28 5.73 -37.20
C SER A 21 -13.29 5.46 -38.70
N PRO A 22 -14.35 5.91 -39.40
CA PRO A 22 -14.15 6.47 -40.73
C PRO A 22 -14.47 7.98 -40.75
N ALA A 23 -13.58 8.70 -41.41
CA ALA A 23 -13.70 10.12 -41.67
C ALA A 23 -14.94 10.44 -42.53
N CYS A 24 -15.67 11.51 -42.20
CA CYS A 24 -15.97 12.64 -43.10
C CYS A 24 -17.02 13.61 -42.53
N ALA A 25 -16.77 14.87 -42.87
CA ALA A 25 -17.72 15.99 -43.03
C ALA A 25 -18.14 16.81 -41.80
N ARG A 26 -17.62 18.02 -41.80
CA ARG A 26 -17.98 19.17 -40.97
C ARG A 26 -19.43 19.59 -41.16
N SER A 27 -20.14 19.81 -40.04
CA SER A 27 -21.23 20.81 -39.97
C SER A 27 -21.28 21.34 -38.56
N ARG A 28 -21.11 22.68 -38.43
CA ARG A 28 -21.22 23.41 -37.17
C ARG A 28 -22.70 23.53 -36.81
N VAL A 29 -23.10 22.96 -35.68
CA VAL A 29 -24.37 23.26 -35.00
C VAL A 29 -24.05 23.73 -33.59
N ALA A 30 -24.59 24.86 -33.19
CA ALA A 30 -24.42 25.46 -31.87
C ALA A 30 -24.98 24.57 -30.76
N PRO A 31 -24.37 24.54 -29.57
CA PRO A 31 -24.87 23.71 -28.48
C PRO A 31 -26.14 24.30 -27.84
N ALA A 32 -27.13 23.44 -27.65
CA ALA A 32 -28.32 23.74 -26.86
C ALA A 32 -27.97 23.65 -25.33
N PRO A 33 -28.66 24.42 -24.47
CA PRO A 33 -28.37 24.41 -23.06
C PRO A 33 -28.75 23.07 -22.41
N SER A 34 -27.81 22.50 -21.62
CA SER A 34 -28.03 21.28 -20.86
C SER A 34 -29.04 21.48 -19.73
N PRO A 35 -29.98 20.56 -19.50
CA PRO A 35 -30.87 20.64 -18.37
C PRO A 35 -30.13 20.37 -17.07
N THR A 36 -30.29 21.26 -16.10
CA THR A 36 -29.81 21.11 -14.73
C THR A 36 -30.60 19.98 -14.06
N VAL A 37 -29.97 18.83 -13.87
CA VAL A 37 -30.55 17.76 -13.06
C VAL A 37 -30.21 18.05 -11.60
N ALA A 38 -31.22 18.41 -10.83
CA ALA A 38 -31.11 18.49 -9.37
C ALA A 38 -30.92 17.07 -8.81
N VAL A 39 -29.72 16.78 -8.27
CA VAL A 39 -29.48 15.56 -7.52
C VAL A 39 -30.13 15.72 -6.15
N VAL A 40 -31.32 15.14 -5.98
CA VAL A 40 -31.92 14.94 -4.67
C VAL A 40 -31.18 13.77 -4.01
N ALA A 41 -30.37 14.08 -3.01
CA ALA A 41 -29.77 13.07 -2.15
C ALA A 41 -30.86 12.40 -1.32
N THR A 42 -31.38 11.28 -1.80
CA THR A 42 -32.19 10.39 -0.98
C THR A 42 -31.24 9.67 -0.01
N ALA A 43 -31.41 9.93 1.29
CA ALA A 43 -30.75 9.17 2.34
C ALA A 43 -31.08 7.69 2.17
N VAL A 44 -30.07 6.88 1.90
CA VAL A 44 -30.19 5.42 1.92
C VAL A 44 -30.43 5.03 3.38
N PRO A 45 -31.57 4.38 3.71
CA PRO A 45 -31.79 3.91 5.07
C PRO A 45 -30.68 2.92 5.44
N ALA A 46 -30.16 3.04 6.66
CA ALA A 46 -29.22 2.09 7.21
C ALA A 46 -29.82 0.69 7.09
N ARG A 47 -29.16 -0.17 6.33
CA ARG A 47 -29.55 -1.57 6.18
C ARG A 47 -29.30 -2.23 7.51
N GLU A 48 -30.35 -2.73 8.17
CA GLU A 48 -30.20 -3.60 9.33
C GLU A 48 -29.26 -4.74 8.98
N PRO A 49 -28.34 -5.12 9.85
CA PRO A 49 -27.47 -6.27 9.59
C PRO A 49 -28.37 -7.48 9.38
N SER A 50 -28.31 -8.07 8.20
CA SER A 50 -28.94 -9.37 7.94
C SER A 50 -28.41 -10.35 8.97
N PRO A 51 -29.27 -11.21 9.57
CA PRO A 51 -28.81 -12.24 10.48
C PRO A 51 -27.75 -13.07 9.75
N THR A 52 -26.59 -13.17 10.38
CA THR A 52 -25.50 -14.04 9.90
C THR A 52 -26.08 -15.44 9.81
N PRO A 53 -26.07 -16.12 8.64
CA PRO A 53 -26.50 -17.50 8.58
C PRO A 53 -25.63 -18.31 9.54
N GLU A 54 -26.26 -19.13 10.38
CA GLU A 54 -25.53 -20.10 11.22
C GLU A 54 -24.61 -20.91 10.30
N PRO A 55 -23.30 -20.98 10.57
CA PRO A 55 -22.38 -21.72 9.72
C PRO A 55 -22.73 -23.22 9.81
N ASP A 56 -22.94 -23.83 8.66
CA ASP A 56 -22.95 -25.28 8.53
C ASP A 56 -21.58 -25.79 9.03
N LEU A 57 -21.62 -26.65 10.05
CA LEU A 57 -20.48 -27.00 10.89
C LEU A 57 -19.36 -27.65 10.03
N GLY A 58 -18.40 -26.89 9.59
CA GLY A 58 -17.16 -27.35 8.96
C GLY A 58 -16.97 -26.91 7.50
N GLU A 59 -17.93 -27.07 6.59
CA GLU A 59 -17.73 -26.80 5.17
C GLU A 59 -17.54 -25.31 4.86
N GLY A 60 -18.27 -24.43 5.49
CA GLY A 60 -18.13 -22.98 5.29
C GLY A 60 -16.78 -22.42 5.75
N TRP A 61 -16.10 -23.06 6.70
CA TRP A 61 -14.81 -22.61 7.21
C TRP A 61 -13.63 -22.93 6.28
N ILE A 62 -13.71 -24.06 5.59
CA ILE A 62 -12.67 -24.44 4.64
C ILE A 62 -12.86 -23.80 3.26
N GLU A 63 -14.08 -23.41 2.90
CA GLU A 63 -14.38 -22.80 1.61
C GLU A 63 -13.58 -21.52 1.35
N LEU A 64 -13.37 -20.69 2.37
CA LEU A 64 -12.55 -19.49 2.24
C LEU A 64 -11.07 -19.83 1.98
N VAL A 65 -10.57 -20.90 2.60
CA VAL A 65 -9.21 -21.40 2.37
C VAL A 65 -9.08 -21.91 0.93
N ARG A 66 -10.10 -22.68 0.45
CA ARG A 66 -10.16 -23.17 -0.93
C ARG A 66 -10.15 -22.02 -1.92
N ARG A 67 -11.01 -21.06 -1.72
CA ARG A 67 -11.15 -19.88 -2.58
C ARG A 67 -9.85 -19.10 -2.64
N GLY A 68 -9.16 -18.92 -1.51
CA GLY A 68 -7.85 -18.27 -1.47
C GLY A 68 -6.78 -19.04 -2.24
N TRP A 69 -6.74 -20.36 -2.08
CA TRP A 69 -5.84 -21.24 -2.81
C TRP A 69 -6.11 -21.20 -4.33
N GLU A 70 -7.37 -21.29 -4.75
CA GLU A 70 -7.78 -21.19 -6.16
C GLU A 70 -7.40 -19.82 -6.74
N SER A 71 -7.67 -18.72 -6.03
CA SER A 71 -7.33 -17.37 -6.47
C SER A 71 -5.81 -17.20 -6.68
N ILE A 72 -4.99 -17.75 -5.79
CA ILE A 72 -3.53 -17.74 -5.97
C ILE A 72 -3.11 -18.53 -7.21
N LEU A 73 -3.63 -19.74 -7.38
CA LEU A 73 -3.28 -20.59 -8.53
C LEU A 73 -3.71 -19.99 -9.86
N ASP A 74 -4.87 -19.36 -9.90
CA ASP A 74 -5.49 -18.92 -11.14
C ASP A 74 -4.99 -17.52 -11.58
N TYR A 75 -4.58 -16.67 -10.62
CA TYR A 75 -4.26 -15.27 -10.93
C TYR A 75 -2.81 -14.87 -10.66
N HIS A 76 -2.08 -15.59 -9.79
CA HIS A 76 -0.73 -15.16 -9.42
C HIS A 76 0.23 -15.19 -10.63
N ILE A 77 0.98 -14.09 -10.80
CA ILE A 77 1.92 -13.88 -11.92
C ILE A 77 2.94 -15.01 -12.09
N ALA A 78 3.43 -15.59 -11.01
CA ALA A 78 4.45 -16.63 -11.04
C ALA A 78 3.89 -18.03 -11.28
N GLN A 79 2.58 -18.22 -11.41
CA GLN A 79 1.93 -19.51 -11.65
C GLN A 79 2.42 -20.61 -10.69
N PRO A 80 2.24 -20.44 -9.38
CA PRO A 80 2.82 -21.36 -8.39
C PRO A 80 2.20 -22.74 -8.49
N GLU A 81 2.98 -23.77 -8.13
CA GLU A 81 2.52 -25.13 -8.03
C GLU A 81 1.56 -25.31 -6.84
N PRO A 82 0.50 -26.16 -6.95
CA PRO A 82 -0.49 -26.39 -5.90
C PRO A 82 0.10 -26.93 -4.58
N ARG A 83 1.02 -27.91 -4.68
CA ARG A 83 1.57 -28.63 -3.52
C ARG A 83 2.32 -27.72 -2.54
N PRO A 84 3.27 -26.85 -2.94
CA PRO A 84 3.96 -25.95 -2.03
C PRO A 84 3.03 -25.03 -1.24
N LEU A 85 1.96 -24.55 -1.85
CA LEU A 85 0.96 -23.70 -1.21
C LEU A 85 0.23 -24.44 -0.09
N LEU A 86 -0.30 -25.63 -0.37
CA LEU A 86 -1.01 -26.43 0.64
C LEU A 86 -0.07 -26.93 1.75
N ALA A 87 1.18 -27.27 1.39
CA ALA A 87 2.18 -27.63 2.41
C ALA A 87 2.52 -26.45 3.33
N ALA A 88 2.59 -25.24 2.77
CA ALA A 88 2.80 -24.02 3.56
C ALA A 88 1.58 -23.71 4.44
N ALA A 89 0.38 -23.85 3.91
CA ALA A 89 -0.86 -23.70 4.68
C ALA A 89 -0.89 -24.66 5.87
N TRP A 90 -0.61 -25.95 5.65
CA TRP A 90 -0.62 -26.95 6.71
C TRP A 90 0.45 -26.70 7.78
N ARG A 91 1.64 -26.23 7.39
CA ARG A 91 2.70 -25.88 8.32
C ARG A 91 2.27 -24.81 9.31
N GLU A 92 1.66 -23.72 8.83
CA GLU A 92 1.20 -22.61 9.66
C GLU A 92 -0.03 -23.00 10.51
N VAL A 93 -0.98 -23.76 9.95
CA VAL A 93 -2.12 -24.32 10.68
C VAL A 93 -1.63 -25.22 11.83
N SER A 94 -0.67 -26.10 11.55
CA SER A 94 -0.11 -26.99 12.58
C SER A 94 0.68 -26.23 13.64
N ALA A 95 1.33 -25.11 13.28
CA ALA A 95 2.01 -24.25 14.25
C ALA A 95 1.00 -23.54 15.16
N GLU A 96 -0.09 -23.04 14.62
CA GLU A 96 -1.17 -22.42 15.37
C GLU A 96 -1.85 -23.43 16.32
N ALA A 97 -2.13 -24.64 15.82
CA ALA A 97 -2.70 -25.71 16.67
C ALA A 97 -1.79 -26.06 17.86
N ARG A 98 -0.50 -26.24 17.60
CA ARG A 98 0.49 -26.50 18.66
C ARG A 98 0.59 -25.37 19.68
N SER A 99 0.47 -24.12 19.26
CA SER A 99 0.47 -22.96 20.16
C SER A 99 -0.68 -23.02 21.19
N ARG A 100 -1.75 -23.72 20.82
CA ARG A 100 -2.95 -23.98 21.66
C ARG A 100 -2.91 -25.32 22.38
N GLY A 101 -1.82 -26.07 22.26
CA GLY A 101 -1.69 -27.40 22.86
C GLY A 101 -2.46 -28.51 22.12
N ILE A 102 -2.83 -28.28 20.87
CA ILE A 102 -3.61 -29.22 20.04
C ILE A 102 -2.64 -29.88 19.04
N ASP A 103 -2.71 -31.21 18.95
CA ASP A 103 -1.97 -31.98 17.94
C ASP A 103 -2.71 -31.93 16.61
N ALA A 104 -2.09 -31.34 15.60
CA ALA A 104 -2.65 -31.27 14.24
C ALA A 104 -2.50 -32.60 13.47
N GLY A 105 -1.83 -33.59 14.04
CA GLY A 105 -1.51 -34.83 13.34
C GLY A 105 -0.38 -34.67 12.29
N SER A 106 -0.29 -35.67 11.42
CA SER A 106 0.73 -35.68 10.35
C SER A 106 0.34 -34.75 9.20
N GLN A 107 1.35 -34.31 8.45
CA GLN A 107 1.13 -33.54 7.22
C GLN A 107 0.34 -34.39 6.23
N PRO A 108 -0.71 -33.82 5.57
CA PRO A 108 -1.47 -34.52 4.52
C PRO A 108 -0.58 -34.97 3.36
N LEU A 109 -0.88 -36.13 2.79
CA LEU A 109 -0.18 -36.63 1.59
C LEU A 109 -0.69 -35.88 0.35
N LEU A 110 0.01 -34.81 -0.01
CA LEU A 110 -0.32 -33.96 -1.16
C LEU A 110 0.28 -34.58 -2.44
N ALA A 111 -0.45 -35.52 -3.03
CA ALA A 111 -0.04 -36.23 -4.26
C ALA A 111 -1.18 -36.24 -5.27
N GLY A 112 -0.86 -36.48 -6.56
CA GLY A 112 -1.82 -36.53 -7.63
C GLY A 112 -2.15 -35.16 -8.24
N GLU A 113 -3.33 -35.06 -8.82
CA GLU A 113 -3.83 -33.85 -9.47
C GLU A 113 -4.30 -32.79 -8.45
N ARG A 114 -4.56 -31.59 -8.94
CA ARG A 114 -4.96 -30.42 -8.12
C ARG A 114 -6.09 -30.75 -7.13
N GLU A 115 -7.16 -31.38 -7.60
CA GLU A 115 -8.32 -31.71 -6.77
C GLU A 115 -8.04 -32.82 -5.75
N GLU A 116 -7.19 -33.79 -6.08
CA GLU A 116 -6.77 -34.85 -5.14
C GLU A 116 -5.92 -34.29 -4.00
N MET A 117 -5.01 -33.37 -4.33
CA MET A 117 -4.22 -32.67 -3.30
C MET A 117 -5.09 -31.80 -2.39
N TRP A 118 -6.09 -31.12 -2.98
CA TRP A 118 -7.05 -30.36 -2.19
C TRP A 118 -7.87 -31.27 -1.26
N ALA A 119 -8.39 -32.37 -1.75
CA ALA A 119 -9.18 -33.31 -0.94
C ALA A 119 -8.36 -33.83 0.25
N ALA A 120 -7.11 -34.26 0.03
CA ALA A 120 -6.23 -34.71 1.12
C ALA A 120 -5.94 -33.62 2.15
N PHE A 121 -5.77 -32.38 1.72
CA PHE A 121 -5.63 -31.22 2.61
C PHE A 121 -6.93 -30.99 3.40
N ALA A 122 -8.08 -30.97 2.71
CA ALA A 122 -9.38 -30.72 3.28
C ALA A 122 -9.75 -31.74 4.37
N ASP A 123 -9.53 -33.02 4.10
CA ASP A 123 -9.79 -34.09 5.06
C ASP A 123 -8.99 -33.89 6.35
N SER A 124 -7.69 -33.58 6.23
CA SER A 124 -6.83 -33.34 7.40
C SER A 124 -7.21 -32.07 8.15
N TYR A 125 -7.57 -31.02 7.41
CA TYR A 125 -7.99 -29.74 7.97
C TYR A 125 -9.32 -29.85 8.72
N LEU A 126 -10.33 -30.52 8.15
CA LEU A 126 -11.61 -30.77 8.78
C LEU A 126 -11.46 -31.66 10.02
N ALA A 127 -10.63 -32.70 9.97
CA ALA A 127 -10.33 -33.53 11.14
C ALA A 127 -9.71 -32.68 12.29
N LEU A 128 -8.84 -31.73 11.98
CA LEU A 128 -8.28 -30.80 12.97
C LEU A 128 -9.37 -29.87 13.54
N LEU A 129 -10.25 -29.32 12.70
CA LEU A 129 -11.37 -28.48 13.17
C LEU A 129 -12.24 -29.25 14.17
N HIS A 130 -12.63 -30.49 13.84
CA HIS A 130 -13.45 -31.31 14.72
C HIS A 130 -12.74 -31.70 16.05
N ALA A 131 -11.42 -31.77 16.05
CA ALA A 131 -10.60 -32.04 17.24
C ALA A 131 -10.32 -30.78 18.07
N SER A 132 -10.75 -29.61 17.62
CA SER A 132 -10.41 -28.30 18.21
C SER A 132 -11.63 -27.54 18.68
N PRO A 133 -11.51 -26.68 19.72
CA PRO A 133 -12.57 -25.74 20.10
C PRO A 133 -12.91 -24.78 18.94
N GLU A 134 -14.18 -24.41 18.82
CA GLU A 134 -14.66 -23.54 17.70
C GLU A 134 -13.97 -22.17 17.64
N ASP A 135 -13.58 -21.62 18.79
CA ASP A 135 -12.85 -20.35 18.87
C ASP A 135 -11.44 -20.41 18.25
N ALA A 136 -10.90 -21.59 17.96
CA ALA A 136 -9.65 -21.78 17.23
C ALA A 136 -9.82 -21.76 15.71
N TRP A 137 -11.01 -22.02 15.17
CA TRP A 137 -11.22 -22.24 13.74
C TRP A 137 -10.87 -21.03 12.85
N GLN A 138 -11.23 -19.83 13.33
CA GLN A 138 -10.84 -18.60 12.62
C GLN A 138 -9.32 -18.44 12.55
N ALA A 139 -8.61 -18.75 13.63
CA ALA A 139 -7.15 -18.65 13.64
C ALA A 139 -6.51 -19.66 12.66
N TYR A 140 -7.04 -20.89 12.57
CA TYR A 140 -6.55 -21.87 11.59
C TYR A 140 -6.79 -21.44 10.15
N ARG A 141 -7.97 -20.89 9.85
CA ARG A 141 -8.28 -20.32 8.53
C ARG A 141 -7.30 -19.23 8.13
N TYR A 142 -7.04 -18.31 9.04
CA TYR A 142 -6.09 -17.22 8.79
C TYR A 142 -4.64 -17.72 8.71
N ALA A 143 -4.27 -18.71 9.51
CA ALA A 143 -2.97 -19.37 9.43
C ALA A 143 -2.76 -20.05 8.08
N ALA A 144 -3.77 -20.75 7.55
CA ALA A 144 -3.71 -21.39 6.23
C ALA A 144 -3.47 -20.35 5.12
N LEU A 145 -4.26 -19.26 5.10
CA LEU A 145 -4.15 -18.21 4.08
C LEU A 145 -2.81 -17.45 4.20
N ASN A 146 -2.38 -17.12 5.41
CA ASN A 146 -1.07 -16.52 5.65
C ASN A 146 0.08 -17.43 5.23
N GLY A 147 -0.03 -18.74 5.49
CA GLY A 147 0.98 -19.71 5.09
C GLY A 147 1.16 -19.78 3.57
N MET A 148 0.04 -19.83 2.84
CA MET A 148 0.08 -19.82 1.37
C MET A 148 0.69 -18.53 0.80
N THR A 149 0.20 -17.39 1.24
CA THR A 149 0.66 -16.08 0.74
C THR A 149 2.14 -15.82 1.08
N ALA A 150 2.55 -16.07 2.31
CA ALA A 150 3.94 -15.91 2.75
C ALA A 150 4.93 -16.82 2.00
N SER A 151 4.48 -18.01 1.56
CA SER A 151 5.33 -18.95 0.84
C SER A 151 5.79 -18.46 -0.54
N LEU A 152 5.09 -17.46 -1.11
CA LEU A 152 5.40 -16.90 -2.42
C LEU A 152 6.50 -15.84 -2.38
N GLY A 153 6.74 -15.25 -1.21
CA GLY A 153 7.88 -14.36 -0.97
C GLY A 153 7.82 -13.04 -1.75
N ASP A 154 6.65 -12.64 -2.24
CA ASP A 154 6.44 -11.33 -2.84
C ASP A 154 5.63 -10.41 -1.93
N CYS A 155 5.67 -9.11 -2.20
CA CYS A 155 5.09 -8.10 -1.32
C CYS A 155 3.62 -7.77 -1.59
N HIS A 156 3.07 -8.22 -2.72
CA HIS A 156 1.69 -7.95 -3.10
C HIS A 156 0.77 -9.17 -2.95
N THR A 157 1.34 -10.36 -2.62
CA THR A 157 0.54 -11.52 -2.25
C THR A 157 0.49 -11.63 -0.75
N PHE A 158 -0.65 -11.31 -0.17
CA PHE A 158 -0.85 -11.21 1.27
C PHE A 158 -2.29 -11.55 1.65
N PHE A 159 -2.47 -11.91 2.92
CA PHE A 159 -3.79 -12.02 3.54
C PHE A 159 -3.90 -11.05 4.71
N LEU A 160 -4.99 -10.29 4.75
CA LEU A 160 -5.29 -9.33 5.82
C LEU A 160 -6.56 -9.74 6.56
N PRO A 161 -6.50 -10.00 7.87
CA PRO A 161 -7.69 -10.11 8.71
C PRO A 161 -8.54 -8.84 8.66
N PRO A 162 -9.83 -8.88 9.03
CA PRO A 162 -10.79 -7.78 8.84
C PRO A 162 -10.29 -6.41 9.30
N ARG A 163 -9.73 -6.33 10.51
CA ARG A 163 -9.22 -5.07 11.05
C ARG A 163 -8.05 -4.47 10.23
N ARG A 164 -7.17 -5.32 9.70
CA ARG A 164 -6.07 -4.87 8.84
C ARG A 164 -6.57 -4.50 7.43
N SER A 165 -7.58 -5.20 6.95
CA SER A 165 -8.26 -4.89 5.69
C SER A 165 -8.95 -3.52 5.75
N GLU A 166 -9.62 -3.20 6.84
CA GLU A 166 -10.20 -1.88 7.09
C GLU A 166 -9.14 -0.77 7.03
N VAL A 167 -8.00 -0.98 7.70
CA VAL A 167 -6.87 -0.05 7.66
C VAL A 167 -6.36 0.20 6.24
N LEU A 168 -6.22 -0.86 5.44
CA LEU A 168 -5.83 -0.72 4.03
C LEU A 168 -6.85 0.13 3.27
N THR A 169 -8.15 -0.10 3.52
CA THR A 169 -9.24 0.66 2.92
C THR A 169 -9.19 2.13 3.33
N ASP A 170 -8.95 2.42 4.60
CA ASP A 170 -8.85 3.80 5.11
C ASP A 170 -7.66 4.55 4.50
N ILE A 171 -6.51 3.90 4.37
CA ILE A 171 -5.34 4.45 3.70
C ILE A 171 -5.68 4.77 2.24
N ARG A 172 -6.29 3.81 1.51
CA ARG A 172 -6.63 3.98 0.09
C ARG A 172 -7.70 5.04 -0.15
N THR A 173 -8.65 5.19 0.76
CA THR A 173 -9.75 6.15 0.63
C THR A 173 -9.47 7.51 1.28
N GLY A 174 -8.33 7.67 1.94
CA GLY A 174 -7.96 8.90 2.64
C GLY A 174 -8.87 9.25 3.83
N ARG A 175 -9.65 8.28 4.35
CA ARG A 175 -10.60 8.52 5.45
C ARG A 175 -9.96 8.93 6.77
N GLY A 176 -8.65 8.79 6.89
CA GLY A 176 -7.96 8.93 8.15
C GLY A 176 -8.11 7.69 9.04
N SER A 177 -7.32 7.61 10.08
CA SER A 177 -7.43 6.51 11.05
C SER A 177 -7.41 7.05 12.48
N GLY A 178 -8.20 6.43 13.35
CA GLY A 178 -8.15 6.73 14.77
C GLY A 178 -6.80 6.38 15.39
N GLY A 179 -6.11 7.35 16.00
CA GLY A 179 -4.79 7.15 16.56
C GLY A 179 -4.14 8.41 17.09
N ILE A 180 -2.82 8.40 17.24
CA ILE A 180 -2.07 9.52 17.83
C ILE A 180 -1.32 10.38 16.80
N GLY A 181 -1.29 9.97 15.51
CA GLY A 181 -0.65 10.77 14.44
C GLY A 181 0.88 10.70 14.46
N VAL A 182 1.44 9.49 14.45
CA VAL A 182 2.87 9.23 14.29
C VAL A 182 3.14 8.29 13.13
N GLU A 183 4.23 8.53 12.42
CA GLU A 183 4.85 7.58 11.52
C GLU A 183 6.02 6.91 12.26
N LEU A 184 6.09 5.59 12.20
CA LEU A 184 7.08 4.80 12.93
C LEU A 184 8.15 4.24 11.99
N ALA A 185 9.36 4.06 12.51
CA ALA A 185 10.42 3.36 11.81
C ALA A 185 10.27 1.84 12.02
N PRO A 186 10.34 1.01 10.93
CA PRO A 186 10.19 -0.44 11.02
C PRO A 186 11.48 -1.12 11.49
N VAL A 187 12.01 -0.68 12.62
CA VAL A 187 13.23 -1.17 13.25
C VAL A 187 12.99 -1.48 14.73
N ARG A 188 13.92 -2.16 15.38
CA ARG A 188 13.85 -2.46 16.81
C ARG A 188 15.09 -1.93 17.54
N PRO A 189 14.93 -1.14 18.61
CA PRO A 189 13.67 -0.57 19.10
C PRO A 189 13.08 0.44 18.11
N THR A 190 11.74 0.47 18.03
CA THR A 190 11.00 1.38 17.15
C THR A 190 11.13 2.82 17.63
N TYR A 191 11.22 3.77 16.71
CA TYR A 191 11.21 5.20 17.02
C TYR A 191 10.21 5.97 16.13
N VAL A 192 9.80 7.15 16.60
CA VAL A 192 8.96 8.07 15.85
C VAL A 192 9.78 8.68 14.72
N ARG A 193 9.40 8.39 13.48
CA ARG A 193 10.03 8.93 12.28
C ARG A 193 9.51 10.32 11.94
N GLU A 194 8.22 10.52 12.11
CA GLU A 194 7.52 11.79 11.90
C GLU A 194 6.27 11.87 12.78
N THR A 195 5.82 13.08 13.10
CA THR A 195 4.52 13.35 13.70
C THR A 195 3.66 14.11 12.68
N ILE A 196 2.41 13.69 12.53
CA ILE A 196 1.44 14.37 11.67
C ILE A 196 1.08 15.70 12.29
N SER A 197 1.29 16.78 11.54
CA SER A 197 1.02 18.15 11.99
C SER A 197 -0.42 18.31 12.48
N GLY A 198 -0.59 18.90 13.66
CA GLY A 198 -1.89 19.07 14.30
C GLY A 198 -2.48 17.80 14.93
N GLY A 199 -1.85 16.64 14.78
CA GLY A 199 -2.27 15.39 15.45
C GLY A 199 -1.96 15.39 16.95
N PRO A 200 -2.52 14.42 17.71
CA PRO A 200 -2.33 14.33 19.17
C PRO A 200 -0.88 14.29 19.61
N ALA A 201 -0.05 13.45 19.03
CA ALA A 201 1.37 13.33 19.36
C ALA A 201 2.14 14.63 19.07
N HIS A 202 1.86 15.27 17.93
CA HIS A 202 2.48 16.56 17.59
C HIS A 202 2.12 17.65 18.60
N LYS A 203 0.83 17.78 18.96
CA LYS A 203 0.36 18.76 19.95
C LYS A 203 0.96 18.56 21.34
N ALA A 204 1.19 17.29 21.71
CA ALA A 204 1.77 16.92 22.99
C ALA A 204 3.31 17.09 23.06
N GLY A 205 3.98 17.30 21.92
CA GLY A 205 5.43 17.47 21.87
C GLY A 205 6.23 16.17 21.78
N VAL A 206 5.62 15.11 21.27
CA VAL A 206 6.37 13.94 20.78
C VAL A 206 7.18 14.37 19.56
N LEU A 207 8.46 14.02 19.52
CA LEU A 207 9.37 14.49 18.47
C LEU A 207 9.85 13.33 17.57
N PRO A 208 10.15 13.63 16.29
CA PRO A 208 10.92 12.72 15.47
C PRO A 208 12.22 12.30 16.14
N GLY A 209 12.52 11.00 16.10
CA GLY A 209 13.68 10.41 16.79
C GLY A 209 13.39 9.85 18.18
N ASP A 210 12.27 10.17 18.82
CA ASP A 210 11.88 9.60 20.11
C ASP A 210 11.67 8.07 19.99
N TYR A 211 12.35 7.27 20.82
CA TYR A 211 12.17 5.81 20.89
C TYR A 211 10.92 5.46 21.69
N LEU A 212 10.06 4.61 21.16
CA LEU A 212 8.93 4.08 21.92
C LEU A 212 9.41 3.05 22.92
N LEU A 213 9.04 3.25 24.19
CA LEU A 213 9.35 2.34 25.30
C LEU A 213 8.11 1.55 25.72
N ALA A 214 6.98 2.24 25.97
CA ALA A 214 5.75 1.58 26.40
C ALA A 214 4.51 2.28 25.83
N VAL A 215 3.42 1.51 25.70
CA VAL A 215 2.06 1.96 25.38
C VAL A 215 1.13 1.43 26.44
N ASP A 216 0.41 2.31 27.13
CA ASP A 216 -0.47 2.00 28.29
C ASP A 216 0.22 1.10 29.33
N GLY A 217 1.51 1.40 29.60
CA GLY A 217 2.36 0.67 30.55
C GLY A 217 2.90 -0.66 30.03
N ARG A 218 2.52 -1.11 28.84
CA ARG A 218 3.06 -2.30 28.19
C ARG A 218 4.36 -1.99 27.47
N ASP A 219 5.45 -2.68 27.81
CA ASP A 219 6.73 -2.57 27.10
C ASP A 219 6.55 -2.99 25.61
N VAL A 220 7.01 -2.10 24.71
CA VAL A 220 6.92 -2.32 23.26
C VAL A 220 8.31 -2.43 22.59
N THR A 221 9.40 -2.37 23.34
CA THR A 221 10.77 -2.29 22.81
C THR A 221 11.18 -3.49 21.96
N GLY A 222 10.61 -4.67 22.26
CA GLY A 222 10.85 -5.93 21.53
C GLY A 222 9.78 -6.31 20.50
N LEU A 223 8.70 -5.52 20.38
CA LEU A 223 7.56 -5.84 19.53
C LEU A 223 7.81 -5.45 18.07
N GLY A 224 7.08 -6.11 17.15
CA GLY A 224 7.04 -5.71 15.75
C GLY A 224 6.22 -4.45 15.55
N ILE A 225 6.52 -3.71 14.48
CA ILE A 225 5.85 -2.44 14.17
C ILE A 225 4.33 -2.60 14.01
N GLU A 226 3.89 -3.75 13.52
CA GLU A 226 2.47 -4.08 13.32
C GLU A 226 1.73 -4.07 14.65
N VAL A 227 2.30 -4.76 15.66
CA VAL A 227 1.72 -4.83 17.01
C VAL A 227 1.71 -3.45 17.67
N ILE A 228 2.81 -2.68 17.52
CA ILE A 228 2.90 -1.33 18.09
C ILE A 228 1.86 -0.42 17.42
N THR A 229 1.71 -0.49 16.11
CA THR A 229 0.73 0.29 15.36
C THR A 229 -0.69 -0.02 15.81
N GLU A 230 -1.02 -1.29 16.05
CA GLU A 230 -2.33 -1.69 16.59
C GLU A 230 -2.58 -1.12 17.99
N LEU A 231 -1.57 -1.12 18.86
CA LEU A 231 -1.69 -0.55 20.21
C LEU A 231 -1.91 0.97 20.17
N LEU A 232 -1.28 1.67 19.23
CA LEU A 232 -1.41 3.13 19.08
C LEU A 232 -2.75 3.55 18.47
N ARG A 233 -3.38 2.68 17.68
CA ARG A 233 -4.70 2.90 17.08
C ARG A 233 -5.82 2.67 18.09
N GLY A 234 -6.99 3.19 17.77
CA GLY A 234 -8.21 2.99 18.56
C GLY A 234 -9.24 4.05 18.26
N GLU A 235 -10.39 3.96 18.91
CA GLU A 235 -11.50 4.88 18.72
C GLU A 235 -11.09 6.31 19.03
N PRO A 236 -11.43 7.28 18.15
CA PRO A 236 -11.26 8.70 18.45
C PRO A 236 -11.92 9.07 19.78
N GLY A 237 -11.25 9.90 20.59
CA GLY A 237 -11.70 10.25 21.94
C GLY A 237 -11.22 9.30 23.04
N SER A 238 -10.69 8.12 22.71
CA SER A 238 -10.14 7.20 23.72
C SER A 238 -8.77 7.66 24.24
N ALA A 239 -8.55 7.47 25.55
CA ALA A 239 -7.27 7.79 26.18
C ALA A 239 -6.20 6.73 25.83
N ILE A 240 -4.94 7.18 25.81
CA ILE A 240 -3.75 6.35 25.64
C ILE A 240 -2.56 7.04 26.34
N SER A 241 -1.65 6.26 26.88
CA SER A 241 -0.38 6.75 27.42
C SER A 241 0.78 6.20 26.61
N VAL A 242 1.70 7.07 26.17
CA VAL A 242 2.88 6.67 25.39
C VAL A 242 4.14 7.13 26.12
N GLU A 243 4.99 6.16 26.47
CA GLU A 243 6.29 6.44 27.06
C GLU A 243 7.38 6.38 25.98
N VAL A 244 8.21 7.41 25.94
CA VAL A 244 9.31 7.50 24.96
C VAL A 244 10.63 7.84 25.63
N ARG A 245 11.75 7.44 25.02
CA ARG A 245 13.09 7.91 25.37
C ARG A 245 13.58 8.87 24.30
N ARG A 246 13.84 10.11 24.70
CA ARG A 246 14.33 11.16 23.80
C ARG A 246 15.85 11.11 23.67
N PRO A 247 16.41 10.82 22.48
CA PRO A 247 17.87 10.64 22.32
C PRO A 247 18.68 11.90 22.58
N SER A 248 18.12 13.10 22.33
CA SER A 248 18.86 14.36 22.45
C SER A 248 19.33 14.69 23.89
N ASN A 249 18.64 14.18 24.89
CA ASN A 249 18.96 14.44 26.31
C ASN A 249 18.83 13.19 27.21
N GLY A 250 18.49 12.01 26.64
CA GLY A 250 18.31 10.77 27.38
C GLY A 250 17.04 10.68 28.24
N SER A 251 16.20 11.71 28.25
CA SER A 251 15.00 11.76 29.11
C SER A 251 13.99 10.68 28.69
N VAL A 252 13.38 10.06 29.69
CA VAL A 252 12.17 9.26 29.56
C VAL A 252 10.97 10.14 29.84
N LEU A 253 10.07 10.24 28.88
CA LEU A 253 8.91 11.11 28.92
C LEU A 253 7.65 10.29 28.74
N ASN A 254 6.62 10.58 29.54
CA ASN A 254 5.30 9.99 29.41
C ASN A 254 4.31 11.01 28.87
N PHE A 255 3.62 10.67 27.79
CA PHE A 255 2.63 11.50 27.11
C PHE A 255 1.24 10.89 27.30
N PRO A 256 0.41 11.44 28.20
CA PRO A 256 -1.03 11.14 28.19
C PRO A 256 -1.65 11.82 26.97
N LEU A 257 -2.28 11.02 26.09
CA LEU A 257 -2.84 11.47 24.83
C LEU A 257 -4.31 11.05 24.73
N THR A 258 -5.05 11.74 23.89
CA THR A 258 -6.38 11.30 23.44
C THR A 258 -6.26 11.00 21.97
N ARG A 259 -6.67 9.79 21.54
CA ARG A 259 -6.70 9.43 20.12
C ARG A 259 -7.68 10.33 19.39
N ASP A 260 -7.36 10.66 18.16
CA ASP A 260 -8.19 11.48 17.29
C ASP A 260 -8.25 10.86 15.89
N LEU A 261 -9.18 11.31 15.07
CA LEU A 261 -9.17 10.98 13.67
C LEU A 261 -8.04 11.76 12.98
N VAL A 262 -6.97 11.06 12.64
CA VAL A 262 -5.78 11.68 12.06
C VAL A 262 -5.83 11.61 10.54
N HIS A 263 -5.84 12.77 9.91
CA HIS A 263 -5.73 12.91 8.46
C HIS A 263 -4.33 13.39 8.09
N ALA A 264 -3.50 12.49 7.59
CA ALA A 264 -2.28 12.91 6.93
C ALA A 264 -2.64 13.44 5.53
N PRO A 265 -2.18 14.64 5.12
CA PRO A 265 -2.42 15.10 3.76
C PRO A 265 -1.74 14.14 2.78
N ILE A 266 -2.42 13.82 1.69
CA ILE A 266 -1.93 12.90 0.67
C ILE A 266 -0.67 13.42 -0.02
N ALA A 267 -0.66 14.74 -0.26
CA ALA A 267 0.51 15.50 -0.65
C ALA A 267 0.50 16.85 0.07
N ASP A 268 1.66 17.34 0.41
CA ASP A 268 1.88 18.69 0.91
C ASP A 268 3.20 19.25 0.36
N GLY A 269 3.35 20.57 0.41
CA GLY A 269 4.54 21.20 -0.12
C GLY A 269 4.71 22.63 0.31
N ARG A 270 5.89 23.17 0.02
CA ARG A 270 6.26 24.55 0.33
C ARG A 270 7.47 25.00 -0.49
N VAL A 271 7.64 26.29 -0.62
CA VAL A 271 8.91 26.86 -1.06
C VAL A 271 9.91 26.78 0.09
N LEU A 272 11.09 26.24 -0.16
CA LEU A 272 12.17 26.14 0.82
C LEU A 272 12.94 27.47 0.91
N PRO A 273 13.73 27.68 2.00
CA PRO A 273 14.50 28.92 2.18
C PRO A 273 15.51 29.23 1.07
N ASP A 274 15.95 28.20 0.31
CA ASP A 274 16.85 28.38 -0.84
C ASP A 274 16.12 28.64 -2.17
N GLY A 275 14.79 28.81 -2.11
CA GLY A 275 13.94 29.07 -3.28
C GLY A 275 13.50 27.82 -4.06
N SER A 276 13.89 26.62 -3.66
CA SER A 276 13.44 25.36 -4.28
C SER A 276 12.02 25.01 -3.84
N GLY A 277 11.22 24.41 -4.71
CA GLY A 277 9.93 23.79 -4.37
C GLY A 277 10.14 22.43 -3.71
N TYR A 278 9.37 22.14 -2.66
CA TYR A 278 9.37 20.82 -2.02
C TYR A 278 7.95 20.29 -1.99
N ILE A 279 7.77 19.08 -2.51
CA ILE A 279 6.52 18.33 -2.49
C ILE A 279 6.80 17.00 -1.80
N ARG A 280 6.00 16.65 -0.80
CA ARG A 280 5.95 15.29 -0.26
C ARG A 280 4.67 14.61 -0.70
N ILE A 281 4.79 13.46 -1.34
CA ILE A 281 3.68 12.57 -1.68
C ILE A 281 3.75 11.38 -0.74
N ARG A 282 2.73 11.21 0.12
CA ARG A 282 2.71 10.14 1.14
C ARG A 282 2.10 8.85 0.64
N SER A 283 1.19 8.93 -0.32
CA SER A 283 0.54 7.78 -0.94
C SER A 283 0.01 8.17 -2.30
N PHE A 284 -0.15 7.18 -3.18
CA PHE A 284 -0.86 7.35 -4.44
C PHE A 284 -2.30 6.84 -4.25
N THR A 285 -3.27 7.69 -4.53
CA THR A 285 -4.69 7.34 -4.49
C THR A 285 -5.31 7.58 -5.86
N THR A 286 -6.35 6.82 -6.20
CA THR A 286 -7.11 7.07 -7.42
C THR A 286 -7.96 8.34 -7.27
N GLY A 287 -8.04 9.09 -8.38
CA GLY A 287 -8.92 10.23 -8.52
C GLY A 287 -8.22 11.59 -8.42
N PRO A 288 -8.98 12.68 -8.54
CA PRO A 288 -8.44 14.02 -8.72
C PRO A 288 -7.67 14.55 -7.50
N THR A 289 -7.93 14.03 -6.29
CA THR A 289 -7.42 14.62 -5.03
C THR A 289 -5.89 14.73 -4.95
N LEU A 290 -5.14 13.69 -5.37
CA LEU A 290 -3.67 13.76 -5.38
C LEU A 290 -3.19 14.69 -6.50
N ARG A 291 -3.75 14.54 -7.67
CA ARG A 291 -3.42 15.33 -8.84
C ARG A 291 -3.71 16.81 -8.60
N ASP A 292 -4.91 17.15 -8.10
CA ASP A 292 -5.26 18.51 -7.74
C ASP A 292 -4.33 19.13 -6.71
N ALA A 293 -3.90 18.34 -5.72
CA ALA A 293 -2.94 18.80 -4.72
C ALA A 293 -1.56 19.09 -5.35
N VAL A 294 -1.07 18.21 -6.21
CA VAL A 294 0.22 18.40 -6.91
C VAL A 294 0.12 19.55 -7.92
N ASP A 295 -0.95 19.63 -8.73
CA ASP A 295 -1.20 20.72 -9.67
C ASP A 295 -1.20 22.09 -8.94
N GLY A 296 -1.91 22.18 -7.80
CA GLY A 296 -1.95 23.39 -6.99
C GLY A 296 -0.60 23.80 -6.41
N LEU A 297 0.21 22.82 -5.95
CA LEU A 297 1.56 23.08 -5.45
C LEU A 297 2.50 23.57 -6.56
N ILE A 298 2.47 22.90 -7.73
CA ILE A 298 3.29 23.30 -8.89
C ILE A 298 2.90 24.69 -9.40
N ALA A 299 1.59 24.97 -9.51
CA ALA A 299 1.13 26.30 -9.90
C ALA A 299 1.59 27.39 -8.91
N GLY A 300 1.56 27.11 -7.61
CA GLY A 300 2.10 28.00 -6.59
C GLY A 300 3.62 28.22 -6.72
N PHE A 301 4.37 27.17 -7.06
CA PHE A 301 5.81 27.27 -7.30
C PHE A 301 6.15 28.07 -8.54
N GLU A 302 5.43 27.88 -9.65
CA GLU A 302 5.62 28.68 -10.85
C GLU A 302 5.31 30.16 -10.59
N ALA A 303 4.22 30.48 -9.86
CA ALA A 303 3.89 31.83 -9.47
C ALA A 303 4.94 32.49 -8.54
N ALA A 304 5.64 31.68 -7.74
CA ALA A 304 6.74 32.12 -6.86
C ALA A 304 8.11 32.16 -7.58
N GLY A 305 8.17 31.80 -8.86
CA GLY A 305 9.41 31.80 -9.64
C GLY A 305 10.41 30.70 -9.27
N VAL A 306 9.91 29.58 -8.70
CA VAL A 306 10.74 28.42 -8.33
C VAL A 306 11.38 27.80 -9.57
N GLN A 307 12.68 27.51 -9.52
CA GLN A 307 13.45 27.01 -10.66
C GLN A 307 13.73 25.50 -10.62
N GLY A 308 13.38 24.82 -9.55
CA GLY A 308 13.58 23.37 -9.41
C GLY A 308 12.79 22.78 -8.25
N TRP A 309 12.47 21.48 -8.33
CA TRP A 309 11.60 20.83 -7.38
C TRP A 309 12.27 19.64 -6.71
N VAL A 310 11.96 19.43 -5.44
CA VAL A 310 12.19 18.20 -4.69
C VAL A 310 10.86 17.47 -4.56
N ILE A 311 10.79 16.22 -5.06
CA ILE A 311 9.66 15.31 -4.86
C ILE A 311 10.10 14.26 -3.86
N ASP A 312 9.51 14.27 -2.66
CA ASP A 312 9.85 13.33 -1.59
C ASP A 312 8.86 12.16 -1.56
N LEU A 313 9.33 10.99 -1.97
CA LEU A 313 8.60 9.72 -1.99
C LEU A 313 9.09 8.77 -0.88
N ARG A 314 9.92 9.23 0.03
CA ARG A 314 10.39 8.39 1.13
C ARG A 314 9.22 7.89 1.97
N ASP A 315 9.21 6.59 2.24
CA ASP A 315 8.18 5.90 3.02
C ASP A 315 6.77 5.93 2.38
N ASN A 316 6.68 6.23 1.10
CA ASN A 316 5.45 6.13 0.33
C ASN A 316 5.22 4.67 -0.08
N PRO A 317 4.16 3.99 0.43
CA PRO A 317 3.92 2.59 0.16
C PRO A 317 3.33 2.31 -1.25
N GLY A 318 3.10 3.35 -2.05
CA GLY A 318 2.42 3.24 -3.33
C GLY A 318 0.93 3.60 -3.24
N GLY A 319 0.11 2.82 -3.91
CA GLY A 319 -1.33 3.01 -4.05
C GLY A 319 -1.79 2.67 -5.46
N ASP A 320 -2.62 3.54 -6.03
CA ASP A 320 -3.17 3.34 -7.37
C ASP A 320 -2.41 4.18 -8.41
N SER A 321 -2.31 3.68 -9.63
CA SER A 321 -1.70 4.41 -10.75
C SER A 321 -2.59 5.56 -11.22
N ASP A 322 -1.97 6.70 -11.56
CA ASP A 322 -2.64 7.86 -12.13
C ASP A 322 -1.91 8.34 -13.38
N LEU A 323 -2.39 7.92 -14.55
CA LEU A 323 -1.77 8.22 -15.84
C LEU A 323 -1.82 9.71 -16.19
N GLU A 324 -2.83 10.45 -15.72
CA GLU A 324 -2.90 11.88 -15.89
C GLU A 324 -1.84 12.59 -15.03
N LEU A 325 -1.63 12.13 -13.76
CA LEU A 325 -0.52 12.64 -12.95
C LEU A 325 0.85 12.33 -13.61
N TYR A 326 1.01 11.14 -14.16
CA TYR A 326 2.25 10.76 -14.83
C TYR A 326 2.48 11.62 -16.08
N GLY A 327 1.44 11.85 -16.87
CA GLY A 327 1.46 12.73 -18.04
C GLY A 327 1.87 14.16 -17.71
N ARG A 328 1.58 14.66 -16.49
CA ARG A 328 2.10 15.97 -16.02
C ARG A 328 3.64 16.05 -16.02
N PHE A 329 4.33 14.91 -15.98
CA PHE A 329 5.79 14.88 -15.93
C PHE A 329 6.44 14.42 -17.24
N VAL A 330 5.80 13.50 -17.98
CA VAL A 330 6.38 12.88 -19.19
C VAL A 330 5.55 13.09 -20.46
N GLY A 331 4.39 13.79 -20.36
CA GLY A 331 3.47 13.96 -21.47
C GLY A 331 2.82 12.64 -21.87
N ASP A 332 2.67 12.41 -23.17
CA ASP A 332 2.10 11.22 -23.81
C ASP A 332 3.11 10.05 -23.99
N ALA A 333 4.25 10.12 -23.32
CA ALA A 333 5.23 9.03 -23.35
C ALA A 333 4.72 7.83 -22.51
N VAL A 334 5.29 6.65 -22.79
CA VAL A 334 4.98 5.43 -21.99
C VAL A 334 5.24 5.71 -20.50
N ALA A 335 4.21 5.67 -19.69
CA ALA A 335 4.29 5.92 -18.26
C ALA A 335 4.44 4.63 -17.44
N GLU A 336 3.82 3.55 -17.90
CA GLU A 336 3.88 2.24 -17.26
C GLU A 336 4.08 1.12 -18.27
N ARG A 337 4.82 0.13 -17.82
CA ARG A 337 5.02 -1.12 -18.55
C ARG A 337 4.94 -2.28 -17.58
N SER A 338 4.05 -3.22 -17.84
CA SER A 338 3.77 -4.34 -16.95
C SER A 338 3.89 -5.68 -17.67
N LEU A 339 4.63 -6.60 -17.07
CA LEU A 339 4.67 -8.00 -17.47
C LEU A 339 3.45 -8.70 -16.88
N LEU A 340 2.65 -9.33 -17.74
CA LEU A 340 1.45 -10.08 -17.39
C LEU A 340 1.75 -11.56 -17.18
N ARG A 341 0.78 -12.28 -16.59
CA ARG A 341 0.87 -13.71 -16.27
C ARG A 341 1.12 -14.62 -17.48
N ASP A 342 0.60 -14.27 -18.65
CA ASP A 342 0.78 -14.99 -19.91
C ASP A 342 2.10 -14.65 -20.64
N GLY A 343 2.93 -13.81 -20.05
CA GLY A 343 4.17 -13.29 -20.63
C GLY A 343 3.95 -12.09 -21.56
N GLY A 344 2.71 -11.63 -21.74
CA GLY A 344 2.37 -10.42 -22.47
C GLY A 344 2.85 -9.15 -21.73
N LEU A 345 2.91 -8.04 -22.47
CA LEU A 345 3.21 -6.72 -21.93
C LEU A 345 1.99 -5.83 -22.04
N GLU A 346 1.61 -5.23 -20.93
CA GLU A 346 0.68 -4.10 -20.93
C GLU A 346 1.50 -2.80 -20.89
N ILE A 347 1.19 -1.89 -21.81
CA ILE A 347 1.87 -0.60 -21.95
C ILE A 347 0.80 0.48 -21.82
N ARG A 348 1.04 1.45 -20.94
CA ARG A 348 0.13 2.56 -20.71
C ARG A 348 0.90 3.87 -20.80
N ASP A 349 0.40 4.79 -21.64
CA ASP A 349 0.99 6.11 -21.84
C ASP A 349 0.50 7.08 -20.76
N GLY A 350 1.28 8.12 -20.51
CA GLY A 350 0.85 9.24 -19.70
C GLY A 350 -0.24 10.02 -20.43
N GLU A 351 -1.06 10.74 -19.67
CA GLU A 351 -2.19 11.50 -20.21
C GLU A 351 -2.09 12.98 -19.81
N GLY A 352 -2.34 13.87 -20.79
CA GLY A 352 -2.44 15.30 -20.54
C GLY A 352 -1.17 16.11 -20.83
N GLU A 353 -1.20 17.39 -20.44
CA GLU A 353 -0.12 18.35 -20.72
C GLU A 353 0.95 18.30 -19.65
N ALA A 354 2.21 18.25 -20.07
CA ALA A 354 3.35 18.18 -19.17
C ALA A 354 3.65 19.53 -18.49
N TYR A 355 4.08 19.48 -17.24
CA TYR A 355 4.61 20.64 -16.51
C TYR A 355 5.86 21.23 -17.20
N PRO A 356 6.19 22.49 -16.89
CA PRO A 356 7.44 23.10 -17.35
C PRO A 356 8.66 22.23 -17.02
N GLN A 357 9.65 22.26 -17.93
CA GLN A 357 10.87 21.46 -17.79
C GLN A 357 11.81 22.07 -16.72
N ARG A 358 11.43 21.89 -15.44
CA ARG A 358 12.26 22.25 -14.30
C ARG A 358 13.10 21.05 -13.83
N PRO A 359 14.31 21.23 -13.29
CA PRO A 359 15.06 20.17 -12.64
C PRO A 359 14.28 19.57 -11.48
N ILE A 360 14.25 18.24 -11.40
CA ILE A 360 13.55 17.49 -10.33
C ILE A 360 14.56 16.62 -9.59
N ALA A 361 14.61 16.76 -8.26
CA ALA A 361 15.28 15.83 -7.36
C ALA A 361 14.25 14.95 -6.69
N VAL A 362 14.35 13.63 -6.86
CA VAL A 362 13.42 12.64 -6.27
C VAL A 362 14.08 11.98 -5.07
N LEU A 363 13.44 12.06 -3.89
CA LEU A 363 13.95 11.41 -2.69
C LEU A 363 13.26 10.08 -2.46
N VAL A 364 14.03 9.01 -2.29
CA VAL A 364 13.54 7.65 -2.09
C VAL A 364 14.25 6.94 -0.95
N ASN A 365 13.61 5.91 -0.39
CA ASN A 365 14.23 5.00 0.58
C ASN A 365 13.60 3.60 0.51
N ALA A 366 14.00 2.69 1.39
CA ALA A 366 13.48 1.32 1.43
C ALA A 366 11.96 1.23 1.72
N GLY A 367 11.34 2.30 2.22
CA GLY A 367 9.89 2.39 2.39
C GLY A 367 9.14 2.92 1.17
N THR A 368 9.86 3.37 0.12
CA THR A 368 9.27 3.70 -1.17
C THR A 368 8.95 2.41 -1.90
N ALA A 369 7.67 2.14 -2.19
CA ALA A 369 7.22 0.85 -2.73
C ALA A 369 6.13 0.99 -3.78
N SER A 370 5.92 -0.06 -4.59
CA SER A 370 4.81 -0.21 -5.52
C SER A 370 4.73 0.96 -6.53
N VAL A 371 3.58 1.60 -6.68
CA VAL A 371 3.35 2.74 -7.59
C VAL A 371 4.33 3.89 -7.35
N ALA A 372 4.79 4.11 -6.11
CA ALA A 372 5.82 5.11 -5.82
C ALA A 372 7.19 4.76 -6.47
N GLU A 373 7.51 3.46 -6.59
CA GLU A 373 8.69 3.01 -7.33
C GLU A 373 8.51 3.22 -8.84
N ILE A 374 7.32 2.90 -9.38
CA ILE A 374 6.99 3.10 -10.80
C ILE A 374 7.15 4.57 -11.17
N PHE A 375 6.58 5.47 -10.36
CA PHE A 375 6.68 6.91 -10.58
C PHE A 375 8.12 7.43 -10.48
N ALA A 376 8.88 7.02 -9.46
CA ALA A 376 10.29 7.39 -9.31
C ALA A 376 11.14 6.86 -10.47
N ALA A 377 10.93 5.61 -10.87
CA ALA A 377 11.60 4.96 -11.98
C ALA A 377 11.29 5.65 -13.32
N MET A 378 10.03 6.03 -13.54
CA MET A 378 9.62 6.79 -14.73
C MET A 378 10.38 8.11 -14.82
N LEU A 379 10.44 8.89 -13.74
CA LEU A 379 11.19 10.14 -13.73
C LEU A 379 12.68 9.94 -14.00
N GLN A 380 13.28 8.91 -13.43
CA GLN A 380 14.68 8.56 -13.63
C GLN A 380 14.96 8.08 -15.05
N ASP A 381 14.15 7.16 -15.57
CA ASP A 381 14.34 6.49 -16.86
C ASP A 381 14.22 7.45 -18.05
N TYR A 382 13.38 8.48 -17.91
CA TYR A 382 13.27 9.58 -18.86
C TYR A 382 14.30 10.69 -18.65
N GLY A 383 15.16 10.62 -17.61
CA GLY A 383 16.06 11.71 -17.24
C GLY A 383 15.33 12.98 -16.79
N ARG A 384 14.04 12.85 -16.45
CA ARG A 384 13.19 13.95 -16.01
C ARG A 384 13.48 14.33 -14.55
N GLY A 385 13.94 13.36 -13.75
CA GLY A 385 14.34 13.55 -12.36
C GLY A 385 15.61 12.79 -12.02
N ARG A 386 16.39 13.35 -11.07
CA ARG A 386 17.55 12.67 -10.48
C ARG A 386 17.19 12.12 -9.12
N VAL A 387 17.51 10.87 -8.87
CA VAL A 387 17.07 10.13 -7.67
C VAL A 387 18.14 10.13 -6.58
N PHE A 388 17.75 10.48 -5.35
CA PHE A 388 18.60 10.58 -4.16
C PHE A 388 18.06 9.71 -3.04
N GLY A 389 18.93 9.05 -2.30
CA GLY A 389 18.53 8.29 -1.12
C GLY A 389 19.13 6.92 -1.02
N SER A 390 18.35 5.92 -0.68
CA SER A 390 18.71 4.50 -0.69
C SER A 390 17.79 3.73 -1.63
N GLY A 391 18.20 2.52 -2.01
CA GLY A 391 17.36 1.63 -2.83
C GLY A 391 15.96 1.45 -2.24
N THR A 392 14.98 1.31 -3.12
CA THR A 392 13.56 1.19 -2.79
C THR A 392 13.13 -0.21 -2.40
N GLY A 393 11.83 -0.43 -2.15
CA GLY A 393 11.27 -1.66 -1.59
C GLY A 393 11.36 -2.91 -2.46
N ARG A 394 11.59 -2.79 -3.77
CA ARG A 394 11.52 -3.89 -4.73
C ARG A 394 10.15 -4.54 -4.80
N CYS A 395 9.15 -3.69 -4.75
CA CYS A 395 7.75 -4.08 -4.62
C CYS A 395 6.93 -3.45 -5.76
N ALA A 396 7.51 -3.33 -6.95
CA ALA A 396 6.81 -2.72 -8.08
C ALA A 396 6.00 -3.77 -8.84
N GLY A 397 4.67 -3.63 -8.81
CA GLY A 397 3.74 -4.54 -9.48
C GLY A 397 2.30 -4.19 -9.13
N PHE A 398 1.38 -4.99 -9.65
CA PHE A 398 -0.05 -4.81 -9.46
C PHE A 398 -0.66 -5.98 -8.70
N VAL A 399 -1.63 -5.65 -7.86
CA VAL A 399 -2.34 -6.59 -6.99
C VAL A 399 -3.82 -6.63 -7.33
N SER A 400 -4.37 -7.82 -7.41
CA SER A 400 -5.82 -8.03 -7.35
C SER A 400 -6.22 -8.18 -5.89
N LEU A 401 -7.21 -7.42 -5.43
CA LEU A 401 -7.73 -7.48 -4.08
C LEU A 401 -9.09 -8.16 -4.08
N GLU A 402 -9.24 -9.19 -3.27
CA GLU A 402 -10.51 -9.89 -3.06
C GLU A 402 -10.92 -9.74 -1.59
N THR A 403 -12.03 -9.04 -1.33
CA THR A 403 -12.59 -8.92 0.01
C THR A 403 -13.61 -10.02 0.24
N TYR A 404 -13.45 -10.75 1.33
CA TYR A 404 -14.31 -11.84 1.72
C TYR A 404 -15.49 -11.37 2.57
N PRO A 405 -16.54 -12.23 2.77
CA PRO A 405 -17.72 -11.85 3.55
C PRO A 405 -17.42 -11.46 5.00
N ASP A 406 -16.36 -12.00 5.60
CA ASP A 406 -15.88 -11.63 6.94
C ASP A 406 -15.05 -10.35 6.97
N GLN A 407 -14.99 -9.60 5.85
CA GLN A 407 -14.20 -8.39 5.66
C GLN A 407 -12.69 -8.59 5.67
N SER A 408 -12.19 -9.82 5.68
CA SER A 408 -10.78 -10.08 5.40
C SER A 408 -10.47 -9.87 3.90
N THR A 409 -9.22 -9.62 3.56
CA THR A 409 -8.81 -9.35 2.17
C THR A 409 -7.63 -10.24 1.78
N LEU A 410 -7.74 -10.89 0.63
CA LEU A 410 -6.63 -11.52 -0.07
C LEU A 410 -6.12 -10.59 -1.16
N GLY A 411 -4.83 -10.29 -1.16
CA GLY A 411 -4.11 -9.70 -2.26
C GLY A 411 -3.37 -10.78 -3.05
N VAL A 412 -3.40 -10.70 -4.37
CA VAL A 412 -2.66 -11.60 -5.27
C VAL A 412 -1.92 -10.80 -6.32
N THR A 413 -0.62 -10.98 -6.46
CA THR A 413 0.22 -10.33 -7.46
C THR A 413 -0.14 -10.80 -8.86
N ILE A 414 -0.69 -9.91 -9.69
CA ILE A 414 -1.17 -10.24 -11.05
C ILE A 414 -0.27 -9.74 -12.16
N ALA A 415 0.57 -8.73 -11.89
CA ALA A 415 1.52 -8.19 -12.85
C ALA A 415 2.76 -7.65 -12.15
N ARG A 416 3.88 -7.54 -12.88
CA ARG A 416 5.16 -7.01 -12.41
C ARG A 416 5.60 -5.84 -13.28
N SER A 417 6.04 -4.75 -12.66
CA SER A 417 6.38 -3.53 -13.39
C SER A 417 7.82 -3.54 -13.87
N LEU A 418 7.99 -3.05 -15.07
CA LEU A 418 9.27 -2.72 -15.70
C LEU A 418 9.45 -1.21 -15.71
N THR A 419 10.68 -0.72 -15.83
CA THR A 419 10.91 0.68 -16.19
C THR A 419 10.32 0.96 -17.57
N PRO A 420 9.68 2.13 -17.77
CA PRO A 420 8.87 2.35 -18.98
C PRO A 420 9.67 2.40 -20.27
N ARG A 421 10.92 2.83 -20.23
CA ARG A 421 11.77 3.04 -21.39
C ARG A 421 12.87 1.97 -21.55
N THR A 422 13.57 1.63 -20.45
CA THR A 422 14.70 0.70 -20.47
C THR A 422 14.32 -0.74 -20.11
N GLU A 423 13.05 -1.00 -19.77
CA GLU A 423 12.47 -2.32 -19.50
C GLU A 423 13.18 -3.12 -18.39
N GLN A 424 13.75 -2.41 -17.40
CA GLN A 424 14.41 -3.06 -16.28
C GLN A 424 13.37 -3.60 -15.25
N PRO A 425 13.57 -4.78 -14.68
CA PRO A 425 12.60 -5.41 -13.78
C PRO A 425 12.61 -4.77 -12.40
N LEU A 426 11.69 -3.83 -12.14
CA LEU A 426 11.61 -3.08 -10.89
C LEU A 426 11.36 -3.98 -9.66
N TRP A 427 10.63 -5.09 -9.82
CA TRP A 427 10.42 -6.05 -8.70
C TRP A 427 11.71 -6.74 -8.23
N GLN A 428 12.77 -6.74 -9.04
CA GLN A 428 14.06 -7.37 -8.70
C GLN A 428 15.03 -6.36 -8.10
N THR A 429 15.14 -5.19 -8.73
CA THR A 429 16.15 -4.19 -8.39
C THR A 429 15.62 -3.06 -7.52
N GLY A 430 14.33 -2.76 -7.60
CA GLY A 430 13.78 -1.50 -7.15
C GLY A 430 14.36 -0.33 -7.96
N VAL A 431 14.14 0.87 -7.48
CA VAL A 431 14.82 2.06 -7.98
C VAL A 431 16.17 2.19 -7.28
N VAL A 432 17.24 2.18 -8.08
CA VAL A 432 18.60 2.44 -7.58
C VAL A 432 18.87 3.94 -7.69
N PRO A 433 19.14 4.64 -6.56
CA PRO A 433 19.38 6.08 -6.61
C PRO A 433 20.61 6.44 -7.42
N ASP A 434 20.55 7.56 -8.15
CA ASP A 434 21.73 8.14 -8.83
C ASP A 434 22.77 8.68 -7.83
N VAL A 435 22.28 9.08 -6.64
CA VAL A 435 23.12 9.55 -5.53
C VAL A 435 22.70 8.84 -4.25
N THR A 436 23.54 7.91 -3.81
CA THR A 436 23.28 7.16 -2.58
C THR A 436 23.63 8.00 -1.35
N VAL A 437 22.60 8.33 -0.56
CA VAL A 437 22.72 9.03 0.74
C VAL A 437 21.72 8.42 1.70
N ARG A 438 22.12 8.21 2.96
CA ARG A 438 21.23 7.65 3.98
C ARG A 438 20.96 8.67 5.07
N ARG A 439 19.72 8.75 5.50
CA ARG A 439 19.31 9.48 6.70
C ARG A 439 19.27 8.51 7.87
N THR A 440 20.09 8.73 8.86
CA THR A 440 20.15 7.90 10.08
C THR A 440 19.12 8.37 11.12
N GLN A 441 18.88 7.52 12.12
CA GLN A 441 18.05 7.91 13.28
C GLN A 441 18.68 9.11 14.02
N ALA A 442 20.01 9.17 14.13
CA ALA A 442 20.70 10.30 14.73
C ALA A 442 20.49 11.61 13.95
N ASP A 443 20.40 11.55 12.61
CA ASP A 443 20.05 12.69 11.78
C ASP A 443 18.61 13.13 12.02
N ILE A 444 17.68 12.19 12.14
CA ILE A 444 16.28 12.48 12.44
C ILE A 444 16.17 13.17 13.80
N ALA A 445 16.78 12.61 14.85
CA ALA A 445 16.78 13.18 16.20
C ALA A 445 17.43 14.56 16.28
N ALA A 446 18.40 14.83 15.40
CA ALA A 446 19.06 16.13 15.27
C ALA A 446 18.39 17.07 14.26
N ASN A 447 17.23 16.70 13.72
CA ASN A 447 16.51 17.42 12.67
C ASN A 447 17.36 17.72 11.41
N ARG A 448 18.29 16.80 11.07
CA ARG A 448 19.10 16.88 9.84
C ARG A 448 18.49 16.01 8.75
N ASP A 449 18.67 16.41 7.50
CA ASP A 449 18.24 15.65 6.35
C ASP A 449 19.30 15.63 5.25
N PRO A 450 20.34 14.80 5.39
CA PRO A 450 21.45 14.77 4.42
C PRO A 450 20.99 14.36 3.02
N VAL A 451 19.88 13.62 2.87
CA VAL A 451 19.33 13.24 1.58
C VAL A 451 18.76 14.46 0.87
N ARG A 452 17.93 15.24 1.56
CA ARG A 452 17.39 16.49 1.03
C ARG A 452 18.50 17.50 0.78
N ASP A 453 19.47 17.61 1.66
CA ASP A 453 20.57 18.56 1.53
C ASP A 453 21.42 18.25 0.29
N ALA A 454 21.67 16.97 -0.03
CA ALA A 454 22.33 16.54 -1.27
C ALA A 454 21.49 16.88 -2.51
N ALA A 455 20.18 16.68 -2.47
CA ALA A 455 19.26 17.03 -3.55
C ALA A 455 19.27 18.55 -3.81
N LEU A 456 19.17 19.36 -2.77
CA LEU A 456 19.23 20.82 -2.89
C LEU A 456 20.59 21.31 -3.39
N ALA A 457 21.68 20.67 -2.96
CA ALA A 457 23.02 20.98 -3.49
C ALA A 457 23.10 20.72 -5.01
N TRP A 458 22.51 19.63 -5.48
CA TRP A 458 22.44 19.35 -6.91
C TRP A 458 21.55 20.35 -7.65
N LEU A 459 20.35 20.67 -7.15
CA LEU A 459 19.44 21.64 -7.79
C LEU A 459 20.12 22.99 -8.00
N ARG A 460 20.93 23.46 -7.03
CA ARG A 460 21.72 24.70 -7.20
C ARG A 460 22.71 24.66 -8.36
N THR A 461 23.19 23.48 -8.75
CA THR A 461 24.09 23.34 -9.94
C THR A 461 23.32 23.32 -11.26
N GLN A 462 21.98 23.19 -11.21
CA GLN A 462 21.11 23.17 -12.38
C GLN A 462 20.49 24.55 -12.67
N ALA A 463 20.61 25.50 -11.75
CA ALA A 463 20.18 26.88 -11.99
C ALA A 463 20.98 27.49 -13.12
N PRO A 464 20.33 28.23 -14.05
CA PRO A 464 20.99 28.87 -15.19
C PRO A 464 22.00 29.93 -14.78
#